data_208d5ecc43016d87a64a79dde637ce47
#
_entry.id   208d5ecc43016d87a64a79dde637ce47
#
_cell.length_a   1.000
_cell.length_b   1.000
_cell.length_c   1.000
_cell.angle_alpha   90.00
_cell.angle_beta   90.00
_cell.angle_gamma   90.00
#
_symmetry.space_group_name_H-M   'P 1'
#
loop_
_entity.id
_entity.type
_entity.pdbx_description
1 polymer ?
#
loop_
_entity_poly.entity_id
_entity_poly.type
_entity_poly.pdbx_seq_one_letter_code
_entity_poly.pdbx_strand_id
1 'polypeptide(L)'
;MLNKNLEIELNKQQILPILNTTELLNDIKRLEVFLSNNSNIKNIEITLRQESSFEIAKELNKNFNNINFGLGSILSEGDYLKGRDAGFHFFVSPGIVKSLIKNKVTNYIPGGETISEFMYLLDNSYKNIKFFPANLAGGQKKLASIENILKEANFIPTGGINKKNYLDFISLKNVLCVGMSKFDD
;
A
#
# COMPACT_ATOMS: atom_id res chain seq x y z
N MET A 1 8.92 5.74 -6.74
CA MET A 1 8.76 7.09 -6.12
C MET A 1 7.30 7.49 -6.23
N LEU A 2 6.66 7.89 -5.13
CA LEU A 2 5.29 8.41 -5.21
C LEU A 2 5.29 9.83 -5.78
N ASN A 3 4.22 10.19 -6.50
CA ASN A 3 3.97 11.59 -6.79
C ASN A 3 3.48 12.30 -5.51
N LYS A 4 3.71 13.60 -5.45
CA LYS A 4 3.44 14.40 -4.24
C LYS A 4 1.97 14.39 -3.82
N ASN A 5 1.03 14.34 -4.78
CA ASN A 5 -0.39 14.34 -4.47
C ASN A 5 -0.81 13.04 -3.78
N LEU A 6 -0.40 11.90 -4.32
CA LEU A 6 -0.68 10.58 -3.72
C LEU A 6 -0.09 10.47 -2.30
N GLU A 7 1.14 10.95 -2.09
CA GLU A 7 1.77 10.97 -0.78
C GLU A 7 0.98 11.80 0.23
N ILE A 8 0.54 13.01 -0.16
CA ILE A 8 -0.31 13.88 0.69
C ILE A 8 -1.65 13.22 1.01
N GLU A 9 -2.29 12.59 0.04
CA GLU A 9 -3.58 11.91 0.24
C GLU A 9 -3.44 10.72 1.17
N LEU A 10 -2.41 9.88 1.00
CA LEU A 10 -2.13 8.75 1.89
C LEU A 10 -1.89 9.21 3.33
N ASN A 11 -1.12 10.28 3.51
CA ASN A 11 -0.88 10.85 4.83
C ASN A 11 -2.18 11.36 5.48
N LYS A 12 -3.03 12.05 4.72
CA LYS A 12 -4.31 12.58 5.22
C LYS A 12 -5.31 11.49 5.60
N GLN A 13 -5.38 10.42 4.82
CA GLN A 13 -6.32 9.32 5.10
C GLN A 13 -5.83 8.39 6.22
N GLN A 14 -4.53 8.39 6.57
CA GLN A 14 -3.89 7.60 7.63
C GLN A 14 -4.00 6.07 7.49
N ILE A 15 -5.03 5.59 6.85
CA ILE A 15 -5.26 4.16 6.58
C ILE A 15 -5.31 3.97 5.07
N LEU A 16 -4.48 3.08 4.53
CA LEU A 16 -4.62 2.53 3.19
C LEU A 16 -5.42 1.22 3.30
N PRO A 17 -6.73 1.23 2.96
CA PRO A 17 -7.52 0.02 2.94
C PRO A 17 -6.96 -0.97 1.92
N ILE A 18 -6.86 -2.24 2.30
CA ILE A 18 -6.35 -3.31 1.44
C ILE A 18 -7.47 -4.31 1.19
N LEU A 19 -8.02 -4.29 0.00
CA LEU A 19 -9.06 -5.20 -0.43
C LEU A 19 -8.44 -6.52 -0.90
N ASN A 20 -8.75 -7.61 -0.19
CA ASN A 20 -8.58 -8.95 -0.71
C ASN A 20 -9.86 -9.31 -1.44
N THR A 21 -9.80 -9.49 -2.75
CA THR A 21 -10.97 -9.76 -3.58
C THR A 21 -11.60 -11.12 -3.24
N THR A 22 -12.91 -11.19 -3.37
CA THR A 22 -13.71 -12.41 -3.22
C THR A 22 -14.54 -12.66 -4.47
N GLU A 23 -15.66 -11.97 -4.58
CA GLU A 23 -16.55 -11.94 -5.72
C GLU A 23 -16.92 -10.49 -6.04
N LEU A 24 -17.03 -10.13 -7.33
CA LEU A 24 -17.23 -8.76 -7.76
C LEU A 24 -18.42 -8.07 -7.08
N LEU A 25 -19.58 -8.70 -7.04
CA LEU A 25 -20.79 -8.11 -6.46
C LEU A 25 -20.66 -7.91 -4.94
N ASN A 26 -20.00 -8.82 -4.25
CA ASN A 26 -19.75 -8.70 -2.81
C ASN A 26 -18.74 -7.59 -2.54
N ASP A 27 -17.67 -7.50 -3.31
CA ASP A 27 -16.64 -6.49 -3.17
C ASP A 27 -17.17 -5.09 -3.49
N ILE A 28 -18.06 -4.94 -4.49
CA ILE A 28 -18.77 -3.68 -4.76
C ILE A 28 -19.58 -3.24 -3.54
N LYS A 29 -20.45 -4.10 -3.01
CA LYS A 29 -21.27 -3.79 -1.83
C LYS A 29 -20.44 -3.42 -0.60
N ARG A 30 -19.35 -4.15 -0.34
CA ARG A 30 -18.42 -3.84 0.76
C ARG A 30 -17.82 -2.46 0.60
N LEU A 31 -17.36 -2.12 -0.59
CA LEU A 31 -16.77 -0.80 -0.87
C LEU A 31 -17.80 0.32 -0.79
N GLU A 32 -19.02 0.14 -1.30
CA GLU A 32 -20.10 1.13 -1.20
C GLU A 32 -20.41 1.45 0.27
N VAL A 33 -20.60 0.43 1.11
CA VAL A 33 -20.86 0.60 2.55
C VAL A 33 -19.67 1.25 3.25
N PHE A 34 -18.46 0.80 2.96
CA PHE A 34 -17.26 1.37 3.57
C PHE A 34 -17.07 2.85 3.18
N LEU A 35 -17.17 3.19 1.91
CA LEU A 35 -16.95 4.54 1.40
C LEU A 35 -18.05 5.52 1.82
N SER A 36 -19.29 5.07 2.00
CA SER A 36 -20.37 5.93 2.53
C SER A 36 -20.08 6.42 3.95
N ASN A 37 -19.35 5.65 4.73
CA ASN A 37 -18.97 5.98 6.11
C ASN A 37 -17.56 6.61 6.24
N ASN A 38 -16.77 6.62 5.16
CA ASN A 38 -15.37 7.04 5.18
C ASN A 38 -15.04 7.94 3.97
N SER A 39 -15.66 9.11 3.90
CA SER A 39 -15.56 10.05 2.76
C SER A 39 -14.15 10.61 2.52
N ASN A 40 -13.25 10.52 3.52
CA ASN A 40 -11.86 10.92 3.42
C ASN A 40 -10.97 9.92 2.67
N ILE A 41 -11.43 8.69 2.45
CA ILE A 41 -10.69 7.66 1.71
C ILE A 41 -10.76 7.95 0.21
N LYS A 42 -9.59 8.07 -0.41
CA LYS A 42 -9.40 8.30 -1.84
C LYS A 42 -8.54 7.24 -2.51
N ASN A 43 -7.76 6.51 -1.74
CA ASN A 43 -6.80 5.53 -2.24
C ASN A 43 -7.05 4.17 -1.55
N ILE A 44 -7.16 3.11 -2.35
CA ILE A 44 -7.41 1.72 -1.89
C ILE A 44 -6.46 0.78 -2.65
N GLU A 45 -5.78 -0.11 -1.93
CA GLU A 45 -4.96 -1.19 -2.50
C GLU A 45 -5.86 -2.42 -2.76
N ILE A 46 -5.82 -3.00 -3.97
CA ILE A 46 -6.42 -4.31 -4.27
C ILE A 46 -5.31 -5.33 -4.46
N THR A 47 -5.33 -6.44 -3.71
CA THR A 47 -4.27 -7.44 -3.77
C THR A 47 -4.53 -8.50 -4.82
N LEU A 48 -3.51 -8.85 -5.61
CA LEU A 48 -3.54 -9.91 -6.62
C LEU A 48 -3.16 -11.27 -5.98
N ARG A 49 -4.06 -11.88 -5.21
CA ARG A 49 -3.80 -13.13 -4.50
C ARG A 49 -4.50 -14.36 -5.10
N GLN A 50 -5.50 -14.15 -5.94
CA GLN A 50 -6.27 -15.19 -6.61
C GLN A 50 -6.22 -14.95 -8.11
N GLU A 51 -6.46 -15.97 -8.89
CA GLU A 51 -6.45 -15.90 -10.36
C GLU A 51 -7.45 -14.87 -10.89
N SER A 52 -8.64 -14.79 -10.28
CA SER A 52 -9.70 -13.82 -10.63
C SER A 52 -9.45 -12.39 -10.15
N SER A 53 -8.48 -12.16 -9.24
CA SER A 53 -8.28 -10.86 -8.59
C SER A 53 -8.06 -9.71 -9.57
N PHE A 54 -7.33 -9.95 -10.66
CA PHE A 54 -7.03 -8.90 -11.63
C PHE A 54 -8.28 -8.43 -12.40
N GLU A 55 -9.14 -9.36 -12.83
CA GLU A 55 -10.37 -9.01 -13.56
C GLU A 55 -11.37 -8.31 -12.62
N ILE A 56 -11.51 -8.78 -11.38
CA ILE A 56 -12.31 -8.11 -10.36
C ILE A 56 -11.79 -6.68 -10.11
N ALA A 57 -10.47 -6.51 -9.96
CA ALA A 57 -9.86 -5.20 -9.75
C ALA A 57 -10.14 -4.23 -10.91
N LYS A 58 -10.07 -4.70 -12.16
CA LYS A 58 -10.42 -3.88 -13.34
C LYS A 58 -11.87 -3.40 -13.31
N GLU A 59 -12.80 -4.28 -12.97
CA GLU A 59 -14.20 -3.88 -12.87
C GLU A 59 -14.44 -2.91 -11.71
N LEU A 60 -13.80 -3.09 -10.55
CA LEU A 60 -13.87 -2.14 -9.46
C LEU A 60 -13.30 -0.77 -9.86
N ASN A 61 -12.16 -0.74 -10.56
CA ASN A 61 -11.55 0.50 -11.05
C ASN A 61 -12.47 1.28 -12.01
N LYS A 62 -13.30 0.60 -12.77
CA LYS A 62 -14.32 1.22 -13.65
C LYS A 62 -15.53 1.73 -12.89
N ASN A 63 -15.97 1.00 -11.86
CA ASN A 63 -17.19 1.32 -11.11
C ASN A 63 -17.02 2.49 -10.12
N PHE A 64 -15.82 2.74 -9.62
CA PHE A 64 -15.53 3.75 -8.58
C PHE A 64 -14.59 4.83 -9.10
N ASN A 65 -15.02 5.66 -10.03
CA ASN A 65 -14.21 6.68 -10.70
C ASN A 65 -13.61 7.77 -9.78
N ASN A 66 -14.09 7.88 -8.54
CA ASN A 66 -13.63 8.83 -7.54
C ASN A 66 -12.61 8.24 -6.55
N ILE A 67 -12.22 6.99 -6.76
CA ILE A 67 -11.23 6.26 -5.97
C ILE A 67 -10.02 5.93 -6.82
N ASN A 68 -8.84 6.21 -6.30
CA ASN A 68 -7.57 5.80 -6.89
C ASN A 68 -7.24 4.37 -6.43
N PHE A 69 -7.50 3.40 -7.27
CA PHE A 69 -7.09 2.03 -6.97
C PHE A 69 -5.63 1.80 -7.32
N GLY A 70 -4.92 1.16 -6.38
CA GLY A 70 -3.61 0.60 -6.59
C GLY A 70 -3.66 -0.93 -6.62
N LEU A 71 -2.71 -1.54 -7.32
CA LEU A 71 -2.52 -2.98 -7.28
C LEU A 71 -1.44 -3.38 -6.29
N GLY A 72 -1.81 -4.25 -5.35
CA GLY A 72 -0.91 -4.90 -4.40
C GLY A 72 -0.52 -6.31 -4.83
N SER A 73 0.46 -6.84 -4.13
CA SER A 73 1.08 -8.15 -4.46
C SER A 73 1.75 -8.17 -5.83
N ILE A 74 2.33 -7.04 -6.25
CA ILE A 74 3.15 -6.97 -7.46
C ILE A 74 4.46 -7.74 -7.20
N LEU A 75 4.67 -8.82 -7.94
CA LEU A 75 5.84 -9.70 -7.78
C LEU A 75 6.78 -9.65 -9.00
N SER A 76 6.31 -9.08 -10.10
CA SER A 76 7.07 -9.01 -11.36
C SER A 76 6.82 -7.71 -12.10
N GLU A 77 7.69 -7.40 -13.06
CA GLU A 77 7.48 -6.32 -14.02
C GLU A 77 6.23 -6.57 -14.90
N GLY A 78 5.92 -7.84 -15.19
CA GLY A 78 4.72 -8.21 -15.93
C GLY A 78 3.44 -7.84 -15.20
N ASP A 79 3.37 -8.03 -13.87
CA ASP A 79 2.21 -7.60 -13.07
C ASP A 79 2.06 -6.09 -13.12
N TYR A 80 3.17 -5.36 -12.97
CA TYR A 80 3.17 -3.90 -13.07
C TYR A 80 2.66 -3.43 -14.43
N LEU A 81 3.20 -3.97 -15.54
CA LEU A 81 2.81 -3.56 -16.89
C LEU A 81 1.33 -3.82 -17.15
N LYS A 82 0.80 -4.98 -16.78
CA LYS A 82 -0.64 -5.28 -16.86
C LYS A 82 -1.48 -4.28 -16.10
N GLY A 83 -1.07 -3.95 -14.88
CA GLY A 83 -1.80 -2.98 -14.07
C GLY A 83 -1.73 -1.56 -14.61
N ARG A 84 -0.56 -1.11 -15.06
CA ARG A 84 -0.38 0.20 -15.71
C ARG A 84 -1.27 0.34 -16.94
N ASP A 85 -1.28 -0.66 -17.81
CA ASP A 85 -2.04 -0.64 -19.05
C ASP A 85 -3.57 -0.74 -18.78
N ALA A 86 -3.97 -1.27 -17.63
CA ALA A 86 -5.35 -1.26 -17.14
C ALA A 86 -5.75 0.03 -16.39
N GLY A 87 -4.85 1.02 -16.26
CA GLY A 87 -5.14 2.33 -15.69
C GLY A 87 -5.16 2.39 -14.17
N PHE A 88 -4.45 1.51 -13.47
CA PHE A 88 -4.29 1.61 -12.01
C PHE A 88 -3.35 2.76 -11.63
N HIS A 89 -3.64 3.40 -10.49
CA HIS A 89 -3.01 4.66 -10.08
C HIS A 89 -1.68 4.50 -9.36
N PHE A 90 -1.50 3.39 -8.63
CA PHE A 90 -0.27 3.08 -7.92
C PHE A 90 -0.06 1.57 -7.76
N PHE A 91 1.15 1.18 -7.38
CA PHE A 91 1.55 -0.23 -7.31
C PHE A 91 2.29 -0.51 -6.01
N VAL A 92 2.02 -1.67 -5.42
CA VAL A 92 2.58 -2.06 -4.13
C VAL A 92 3.12 -3.48 -4.21
N SER A 93 4.35 -3.70 -3.78
CA SER A 93 4.94 -5.03 -3.67
C SER A 93 5.20 -5.44 -2.21
N PRO A 94 5.17 -6.72 -1.88
CA PRO A 94 5.52 -7.19 -0.54
C PRO A 94 7.02 -7.10 -0.24
N GLY A 95 7.85 -7.05 -1.27
CA GLY A 95 9.31 -6.95 -1.22
C GLY A 95 9.83 -6.12 -2.38
N ILE A 96 11.13 -6.25 -2.69
CA ILE A 96 11.82 -5.48 -3.73
C ILE A 96 11.71 -6.20 -5.08
N VAL A 97 11.03 -5.60 -6.05
CA VAL A 97 11.06 -6.03 -7.45
C VAL A 97 12.17 -5.24 -8.16
N LYS A 98 13.34 -5.86 -8.32
CA LYS A 98 14.56 -5.20 -8.78
C LYS A 98 14.42 -4.49 -10.14
N SER A 99 13.66 -5.07 -11.09
CA SER A 99 13.42 -4.45 -12.39
C SER A 99 12.67 -3.12 -12.26
N LEU A 100 11.65 -3.04 -11.38
CA LEU A 100 10.90 -1.81 -11.14
C LEU A 100 11.77 -0.73 -10.49
N ILE A 101 12.67 -1.11 -9.58
CA ILE A 101 13.65 -0.18 -8.98
C ILE A 101 14.62 0.34 -10.05
N LYS A 102 15.20 -0.56 -10.85
CA LYS A 102 16.13 -0.21 -11.94
C LYS A 102 15.50 0.74 -12.95
N ASN A 103 14.24 0.50 -13.30
CA ASN A 103 13.49 1.31 -14.27
C ASN A 103 12.92 2.60 -13.66
N LYS A 104 13.19 2.87 -12.37
CA LYS A 104 12.73 4.05 -11.63
C LYS A 104 11.23 4.31 -11.76
N VAL A 105 10.43 3.25 -11.63
CA VAL A 105 8.97 3.31 -11.77
C VAL A 105 8.37 4.27 -10.76
N THR A 106 7.48 5.15 -11.23
CA THR A 106 6.76 6.11 -10.39
C THR A 106 5.45 5.51 -9.85
N ASN A 107 4.91 6.09 -8.80
CA ASN A 107 3.73 5.59 -8.07
C ASN A 107 3.87 4.11 -7.66
N TYR A 108 5.09 3.73 -7.29
CA TYR A 108 5.43 2.41 -6.82
C TYR A 108 5.90 2.45 -5.36
N ILE A 109 5.32 1.61 -4.53
CA ILE A 109 5.62 1.41 -3.11
C ILE A 109 6.28 0.04 -2.97
N PRO A 110 7.60 -0.05 -2.98
CA PRO A 110 8.32 -1.29 -2.73
C PRO A 110 8.19 -1.73 -1.28
N GLY A 111 8.18 -3.05 -1.05
CA GLY A 111 8.22 -3.62 0.29
C GLY A 111 9.63 -3.94 0.77
N GLY A 112 9.78 -4.02 2.09
CA GLY A 112 10.99 -4.49 2.75
C GLY A 112 10.72 -4.76 4.22
N GLU A 113 11.66 -5.48 4.84
CA GLU A 113 11.62 -5.86 6.24
C GLU A 113 12.89 -5.45 7.00
N THR A 114 14.03 -5.45 6.31
CA THR A 114 15.35 -5.28 6.91
C THR A 114 15.92 -3.88 6.70
N ILE A 115 16.83 -3.46 7.59
CA ILE A 115 17.57 -2.20 7.45
C ILE A 115 18.30 -2.11 6.11
N SER A 116 18.93 -3.20 5.66
CA SER A 116 19.65 -3.23 4.38
C SER A 116 18.73 -2.99 3.18
N GLU A 117 17.52 -3.56 3.21
CA GLU A 117 16.52 -3.31 2.18
C GLU A 117 16.04 -1.86 2.20
N PHE A 118 15.81 -1.29 3.37
CA PHE A 118 15.41 0.12 3.50
C PHE A 118 16.50 1.06 2.96
N MET A 119 17.78 0.82 3.33
CA MET A 119 18.90 1.59 2.79
C MET A 119 19.00 1.47 1.27
N TYR A 120 18.90 0.25 0.74
CA TYR A 120 18.89 0.03 -0.72
C TYR A 120 17.77 0.81 -1.42
N LEU A 121 16.56 0.84 -0.85
CA LEU A 121 15.44 1.59 -1.40
C LEU A 121 15.66 3.10 -1.35
N LEU A 122 16.19 3.61 -0.25
CA LEU A 122 16.53 5.03 -0.09
C LEU A 122 17.62 5.47 -1.08
N ASP A 123 18.67 4.67 -1.26
CA ASP A 123 19.75 4.92 -2.24
C ASP A 123 19.19 5.01 -3.67
N ASN A 124 18.10 4.31 -3.94
CA ASN A 124 17.39 4.37 -5.23
C ASN A 124 16.23 5.40 -5.24
N SER A 125 16.15 6.28 -4.24
CA SER A 125 15.14 7.36 -4.12
C SER A 125 13.71 6.90 -3.85
N TYR A 126 13.50 5.67 -3.36
CA TYR A 126 12.21 5.19 -2.88
C TYR A 126 12.08 5.43 -1.38
N LYS A 127 11.49 6.57 -1.01
CA LYS A 127 11.32 6.98 0.40
C LYS A 127 10.08 6.37 1.05
N ASN A 128 9.04 6.09 0.28
CA ASN A 128 7.81 5.50 0.76
C ASN A 128 7.88 3.97 0.63
N ILE A 129 7.97 3.28 1.77
CA ILE A 129 8.34 1.86 1.85
C ILE A 129 7.24 1.11 2.60
N LYS A 130 6.69 0.06 1.98
CA LYS A 130 5.83 -0.89 2.67
C LYS A 130 6.67 -1.72 3.64
N PHE A 131 6.43 -1.55 4.96
CA PHE A 131 7.03 -2.41 5.97
C PHE A 131 6.16 -3.66 6.17
N PHE A 132 6.62 -4.81 5.68
CA PHE A 132 5.82 -6.03 5.62
C PHE A 132 6.67 -7.29 5.85
N PRO A 133 6.14 -8.26 6.62
CA PRO A 133 4.91 -8.24 7.43
C PRO A 133 5.11 -7.54 8.79
N ALA A 134 4.50 -6.38 9.01
CA ALA A 134 4.85 -5.45 10.09
C ALA A 134 4.89 -6.08 11.49
N ASN A 135 3.84 -6.78 11.90
CA ASN A 135 3.79 -7.37 13.25
C ASN A 135 4.85 -8.44 13.48
N LEU A 136 5.15 -9.26 12.46
CA LEU A 136 6.14 -10.33 12.56
C LEU A 136 7.56 -9.79 12.47
N ALA A 137 7.74 -8.67 11.78
CA ALA A 137 9.04 -8.04 11.53
C ALA A 137 9.51 -7.08 12.64
N GLY A 138 8.89 -7.12 13.82
CA GLY A 138 9.25 -6.29 14.98
C GLY A 138 8.34 -5.10 15.22
N GLY A 139 7.34 -4.88 14.35
CA GLY A 139 6.24 -3.95 14.57
C GLY A 139 6.64 -2.52 14.83
N GLN A 140 5.87 -1.84 15.67
CA GLN A 140 6.07 -0.47 16.10
C GLN A 140 7.46 -0.26 16.76
N LYS A 141 7.91 -1.21 17.58
CA LYS A 141 9.20 -1.09 18.28
C LYS A 141 10.38 -0.96 17.31
N LYS A 142 10.36 -1.73 16.21
CA LYS A 142 11.38 -1.62 15.18
C LYS A 142 11.34 -0.27 14.48
N LEU A 143 10.17 0.19 14.04
CA LEU A 143 10.03 1.49 13.37
C LEU A 143 10.48 2.65 14.27
N ALA A 144 10.11 2.64 15.55
CA ALA A 144 10.55 3.64 16.52
C ALA A 144 12.08 3.64 16.70
N SER A 145 12.71 2.46 16.74
CA SER A 145 14.16 2.36 16.91
C SER A 145 14.99 2.92 15.76
N ILE A 146 14.42 2.94 14.53
CA ILE A 146 15.11 3.40 13.33
C ILE A 146 14.72 4.81 12.90
N GLU A 147 13.77 5.46 13.57
CA GLU A 147 13.24 6.79 13.22
C GLU A 147 14.35 7.84 13.03
N ASN A 148 15.30 7.88 13.97
CA ASN A 148 16.41 8.82 13.92
C ASN A 148 17.59 8.38 13.03
N ILE A 149 17.57 7.12 12.56
CA ILE A 149 18.63 6.53 11.72
C ILE A 149 18.26 6.72 10.25
N LEU A 150 17.02 6.37 9.85
CA LEU A 150 16.51 6.44 8.49
C LEU A 150 15.53 7.61 8.33
N LYS A 151 15.99 8.83 8.58
CA LYS A 151 15.17 10.06 8.66
C LYS A 151 14.36 10.37 7.40
N GLU A 152 14.78 9.86 6.25
CA GLU A 152 14.11 10.10 4.97
C GLU A 152 13.05 9.05 4.63
N ALA A 153 13.01 7.95 5.38
CA ALA A 153 12.05 6.87 5.13
C ALA A 153 10.67 7.22 5.69
N ASN A 154 9.66 7.02 4.87
CA ASN A 154 8.24 7.05 5.23
C ASN A 154 7.68 5.65 5.11
N PHE A 155 7.37 5.02 6.24
CA PHE A 155 6.88 3.64 6.23
C PHE A 155 5.37 3.54 6.10
N ILE A 156 4.93 2.47 5.44
CA ILE A 156 3.54 2.03 5.35
C ILE A 156 3.49 0.62 5.97
N PRO A 157 3.44 0.52 7.32
CA PRO A 157 3.38 -0.77 7.98
C PRO A 157 2.10 -1.51 7.58
N THR A 158 2.27 -2.78 7.22
CA THR A 158 1.20 -3.64 6.71
C THR A 158 1.41 -5.06 7.23
N GLY A 159 0.32 -5.74 7.58
CA GLY A 159 0.36 -7.10 8.14
C GLY A 159 0.21 -7.11 9.66
N GLY A 160 -0.95 -7.60 10.12
CA GLY A 160 -1.35 -7.62 11.52
C GLY A 160 -1.83 -6.28 12.07
N ILE A 161 -2.08 -5.29 11.19
CA ILE A 161 -2.66 -3.99 11.58
C ILE A 161 -4.19 -4.09 11.59
N ASN A 162 -4.81 -3.52 12.62
CA ASN A 162 -6.25 -3.50 12.83
C ASN A 162 -6.67 -2.27 13.65
N LYS A 163 -7.98 -2.10 13.88
CA LYS A 163 -8.55 -0.95 14.63
C LYS A 163 -8.02 -0.78 16.07
N LYS A 164 -7.44 -1.83 16.68
CA LYS A 164 -6.93 -1.76 18.06
C LYS A 164 -5.49 -1.24 18.14
N ASN A 165 -4.70 -1.39 17.05
CA ASN A 165 -3.26 -1.09 17.09
C ASN A 165 -2.78 -0.07 16.04
N TYR A 166 -3.62 0.36 15.09
CA TYR A 166 -3.17 1.26 14.02
C TYR A 166 -2.71 2.63 14.52
N LEU A 167 -3.34 3.16 15.58
CA LEU A 167 -2.96 4.46 16.16
C LEU A 167 -1.56 4.44 16.73
N ASP A 168 -1.12 3.31 17.29
CA ASP A 168 0.25 3.15 17.79
C ASP A 168 1.29 3.31 16.68
N PHE A 169 0.98 2.85 15.48
CA PHE A 169 1.84 3.05 14.30
C PHE A 169 1.76 4.47 13.76
N ILE A 170 0.57 5.05 13.64
CA ILE A 170 0.37 6.42 13.14
C ILE A 170 1.02 7.48 14.04
N SER A 171 1.22 7.20 15.32
CA SER A 171 1.90 8.10 16.25
C SER A 171 3.40 8.28 15.95
N LEU A 172 4.01 7.39 15.15
CA LEU A 172 5.42 7.47 14.77
C LEU A 172 5.63 8.46 13.62
N LYS A 173 6.66 9.31 13.72
CA LYS A 173 6.94 10.36 12.73
C LYS A 173 7.38 9.82 11.36
N ASN A 174 7.95 8.60 11.34
CA ASN A 174 8.39 7.93 10.13
C ASN A 174 7.32 7.01 9.52
N VAL A 175 6.05 7.13 9.94
CA VAL A 175 4.91 6.40 9.37
C VAL A 175 4.03 7.34 8.59
N LEU A 176 3.85 7.07 7.29
CA LEU A 176 3.00 7.84 6.38
C LEU A 176 1.52 7.52 6.58
N CYS A 177 1.20 6.26 6.55
CA CYS A 177 -0.13 5.68 6.79
C CYS A 177 0.04 4.20 7.12
N VAL A 178 -1.03 3.50 7.49
CA VAL A 178 -1.00 2.04 7.72
C VAL A 178 -1.77 1.29 6.66
N GLY A 179 -1.25 0.14 6.20
CA GLY A 179 -1.98 -0.78 5.33
C GLY A 179 -2.85 -1.74 6.18
N MET A 180 -4.17 -1.73 5.99
CA MET A 180 -5.10 -2.50 6.80
C MET A 180 -6.08 -3.30 5.93
N SER A 181 -6.05 -4.63 6.05
CA SER A 181 -6.93 -5.53 5.26
C SER A 181 -8.29 -5.79 5.92
N LYS A 182 -8.42 -5.56 7.22
CA LYS A 182 -9.69 -5.59 7.97
C LYS A 182 -10.15 -4.17 8.26
N PHE A 183 -10.40 -3.43 7.20
CA PHE A 183 -10.77 -2.01 7.27
C PHE A 183 -12.28 -1.79 7.46
N ASP A 184 -13.07 -2.78 7.08
CA ASP A 184 -14.54 -2.79 7.07
C ASP A 184 -15.18 -3.56 8.26
N ASP A 185 -14.35 -4.10 9.17
CA ASP A 185 -14.81 -4.77 10.40
C ASP A 185 -15.35 -3.78 11.47
#